data_573d3bb58a5b4c78a8c4749df4a180ac
#
_entry.id   573d3bb58a5b4c78a8c4749df4a180ac
#
_cell.length_a   1.000
_cell.length_b   1.000
_cell.length_c   1.000
_cell.angle_alpha   90.00
_cell.angle_beta   90.00
_cell.angle_gamma   90.00
#
_symmetry.space_group_name_H-M   'P 1'
#
loop_
_entity.id
_entity.type
_entity.pdbx_description
1 polymer ?
#
loop_
_entity_poly.entity_id
_entity_poly.type
_entity_poly.pdbx_seq_one_letter_code
_entity_poly.pdbx_strand_id
1 'polypeptide(L)'
;MKKGALIFWIIVAVLVVLAIGASVLVKTGPGNLDSFAQCLKDKGAVFYGAFWCPHCQNTKRLFGSSVELLPYVECSTPDGKGQLQACIDQKVEQYPTWEFADGSRLTGERTLQELADKTGCTLPREESDDSGDN
;
A
#
# COMPACT_ATOMS: atom_id res chain seq x y z
N MET A 1 -22.15 -24.89 41.54
CA MET A 1 -22.58 -23.86 40.57
C MET A 1 -21.49 -22.85 40.20
N LYS A 2 -20.63 -22.42 41.11
CA LYS A 2 -19.54 -21.44 40.79
C LYS A 2 -18.44 -21.97 39.83
N LYS A 3 -18.12 -23.27 39.87
CA LYS A 3 -17.07 -23.89 39.01
C LYS A 3 -17.47 -23.95 37.55
N GLY A 4 -18.75 -24.22 37.25
CA GLY A 4 -19.25 -24.26 35.85
C GLY A 4 -19.25 -22.90 35.18
N ALA A 5 -19.59 -21.83 35.89
CA ALA A 5 -19.53 -20.48 35.39
C ALA A 5 -18.08 -20.05 35.09
N LEU A 6 -17.13 -20.41 35.94
CA LEU A 6 -15.71 -20.11 35.73
C LEU A 6 -15.19 -20.80 34.44
N ILE A 7 -15.49 -22.07 34.26
CA ILE A 7 -15.10 -22.85 33.06
C ILE A 7 -15.71 -22.24 31.81
N PHE A 8 -16.98 -21.84 31.85
CA PHE A 8 -17.63 -21.17 30.72
C PHE A 8 -16.91 -19.87 30.31
N TRP A 9 -16.57 -19.03 31.26
CA TRP A 9 -15.86 -17.75 30.99
C TRP A 9 -14.44 -17.97 30.47
N ILE A 10 -13.74 -19.02 30.94
CA ILE A 10 -12.41 -19.38 30.41
C ILE A 10 -12.52 -19.82 28.94
N ILE A 11 -13.52 -20.65 28.59
CA ILE A 11 -13.73 -21.09 27.20
C ILE A 11 -14.03 -19.90 26.29
N VAL A 12 -14.90 -18.98 26.74
CA VAL A 12 -15.23 -17.78 25.98
C VAL A 12 -13.97 -16.91 25.76
N ALA A 13 -13.17 -16.71 26.80
CA ALA A 13 -11.93 -15.93 26.69
C ALA A 13 -10.94 -16.58 25.69
N VAL A 14 -10.77 -17.90 25.75
CA VAL A 14 -9.90 -18.61 24.79
C VAL A 14 -10.41 -18.49 23.37
N LEU A 15 -11.71 -18.62 23.13
CA LEU A 15 -12.30 -18.47 21.79
C LEU A 15 -12.12 -17.04 21.24
N VAL A 16 -12.27 -16.04 22.09
CA VAL A 16 -12.04 -14.64 21.70
C VAL A 16 -10.57 -14.40 21.33
N VAL A 17 -9.63 -14.91 22.12
CA VAL A 17 -8.19 -14.81 21.83
C VAL A 17 -7.84 -15.51 20.54
N LEU A 18 -8.39 -16.71 20.28
CA LEU A 18 -8.18 -17.46 19.03
C LEU A 18 -8.77 -16.70 17.84
N ALA A 19 -9.95 -16.11 17.96
CA ALA A 19 -10.59 -15.34 16.90
C ALA A 19 -9.78 -14.07 16.56
N ILE A 20 -9.26 -13.36 17.57
CA ILE A 20 -8.40 -12.18 17.37
C ILE A 20 -7.08 -12.62 16.73
N GLY A 21 -6.46 -13.69 17.22
CA GLY A 21 -5.21 -14.21 16.65
C GLY A 21 -5.36 -14.62 15.17
N ALA A 22 -6.44 -15.31 14.82
CA ALA A 22 -6.74 -15.68 13.44
C ALA A 22 -6.95 -14.46 12.55
N SER A 23 -7.63 -13.42 13.05
CA SER A 23 -7.87 -12.16 12.29
C SER A 23 -6.59 -11.37 12.00
N VAL A 24 -5.60 -11.43 12.89
CA VAL A 24 -4.30 -10.78 12.69
C VAL A 24 -3.46 -11.54 11.65
N LEU A 25 -3.47 -12.87 11.68
CA LEU A 25 -2.72 -13.70 10.73
C LEU A 25 -3.23 -13.59 9.29
N VAL A 26 -4.54 -13.37 9.09
CA VAL A 26 -5.13 -13.22 7.75
C VAL A 26 -4.73 -11.89 7.07
N LYS A 27 -4.35 -10.87 7.83
CA LYS A 27 -3.94 -9.56 7.29
C LYS A 27 -2.48 -9.46 6.84
N THR A 28 -1.65 -10.45 7.09
CA THR A 28 -0.20 -10.41 6.86
C THR A 28 0.28 -11.28 5.70
N GLY A 29 -0.62 -11.71 4.81
CA GLY A 29 -0.20 -12.37 3.57
C GLY A 29 0.53 -11.39 2.65
N PRO A 30 1.57 -11.86 1.89
CA PRO A 30 2.24 -11.02 0.91
C PRO A 30 1.23 -10.48 -0.11
N GLY A 31 1.37 -9.22 -0.48
CA GLY A 31 0.55 -8.59 -1.51
C GLY A 31 0.95 -9.06 -2.92
N ASN A 32 0.00 -9.08 -3.83
CA ASN A 32 0.27 -9.47 -5.22
C ASN A 32 1.32 -8.58 -5.91
N LEU A 33 1.51 -7.35 -5.44
CA LEU A 33 2.42 -6.36 -6.01
C LEU A 33 3.63 -6.07 -5.11
N ASP A 34 3.91 -6.89 -4.08
CA ASP A 34 5.00 -6.64 -3.14
C ASP A 34 6.36 -6.52 -3.84
N SER A 35 6.67 -7.45 -4.74
CA SER A 35 7.91 -7.43 -5.51
C SER A 35 8.00 -6.21 -6.43
N PHE A 36 6.88 -5.78 -6.99
CA PHE A 36 6.81 -4.59 -7.84
C PHE A 36 7.00 -3.31 -7.02
N ALA A 37 6.29 -3.15 -5.89
CA ALA A 37 6.43 -2.02 -5.00
C ALA A 37 7.86 -1.89 -4.45
N GLN A 38 8.46 -3.02 -4.05
CA GLN A 38 9.86 -3.05 -3.61
C GLN A 38 10.82 -2.66 -4.74
N CYS A 39 10.60 -3.17 -5.96
CA CYS A 39 11.40 -2.79 -7.12
C CYS A 39 11.33 -1.29 -7.41
N LEU A 40 10.16 -0.66 -7.36
CA LEU A 40 10.01 0.78 -7.52
C LEU A 40 10.90 1.54 -6.52
N LYS A 41 10.87 1.14 -5.26
CA LYS A 41 11.70 1.70 -4.20
C LYS A 41 13.19 1.51 -4.48
N ASP A 42 13.62 0.31 -4.86
CA ASP A 42 15.01 -0.02 -5.15
C ASP A 42 15.54 0.72 -6.39
N LYS A 43 14.65 1.04 -7.33
CA LYS A 43 14.94 1.88 -8.50
C LYS A 43 14.93 3.38 -8.21
N GLY A 44 14.75 3.76 -6.95
CA GLY A 44 14.78 5.15 -6.51
C GLY A 44 13.54 5.95 -6.91
N ALA A 45 12.42 5.29 -7.21
CA ALA A 45 11.16 6.00 -7.37
C ALA A 45 10.68 6.55 -6.03
N VAL A 46 10.05 7.72 -6.05
CA VAL A 46 9.41 8.35 -4.89
C VAL A 46 7.99 8.77 -5.27
N PHE A 47 7.04 8.46 -4.44
CA PHE A 47 5.63 8.80 -4.62
C PHE A 47 5.23 9.90 -3.63
N TYR A 48 5.17 11.13 -4.10
CA TYR A 48 4.70 12.29 -3.33
C TYR A 48 3.19 12.42 -3.42
N GLY A 49 2.54 12.54 -2.28
CA GLY A 49 1.09 12.67 -2.23
C GLY A 49 0.58 13.33 -0.97
N ALA A 50 -0.74 13.43 -0.84
CA ALA A 50 -1.42 13.93 0.32
C ALA A 50 -2.53 12.95 0.74
N PHE A 51 -2.71 12.75 2.05
CA PHE A 51 -3.68 11.77 2.57
C PHE A 51 -5.13 12.07 2.15
N TRP A 52 -5.47 13.33 1.94
CA TRP A 52 -6.79 13.79 1.53
C TRP A 52 -6.99 13.81 0.01
N CYS A 53 -5.94 13.59 -0.78
CA CYS A 53 -6.01 13.66 -2.25
C CYS A 53 -6.68 12.40 -2.83
N PRO A 54 -7.81 12.51 -3.55
CA PRO A 54 -8.51 11.35 -4.12
C PRO A 54 -7.66 10.54 -5.10
N HIS A 55 -6.88 11.23 -5.95
CA HIS A 55 -5.99 10.59 -6.93
C HIS A 55 -4.85 9.81 -6.28
N CYS A 56 -4.32 10.30 -5.13
CA CYS A 56 -3.35 9.57 -4.34
C CYS A 56 -3.95 8.31 -3.72
N GLN A 57 -5.19 8.40 -3.24
CA GLN A 57 -5.91 7.24 -2.71
C GLN A 57 -6.22 6.22 -3.80
N ASN A 58 -6.56 6.67 -5.02
CA ASN A 58 -6.73 5.77 -6.17
C ASN A 58 -5.43 5.01 -6.47
N THR A 59 -4.31 5.73 -6.57
CA THR A 59 -2.98 5.12 -6.77
C THR A 59 -2.67 4.10 -5.68
N LYS A 60 -2.88 4.43 -4.40
CA LYS A 60 -2.66 3.49 -3.29
C LYS A 60 -3.53 2.24 -3.40
N ARG A 61 -4.79 2.37 -3.84
CA ARG A 61 -5.69 1.22 -4.04
C ARG A 61 -5.23 0.26 -5.13
N LEU A 62 -4.54 0.74 -6.17
CA LEU A 62 -3.96 -0.14 -7.20
C LEU A 62 -2.96 -1.13 -6.61
N PHE A 63 -2.26 -0.76 -5.54
CA PHE A 63 -1.29 -1.63 -4.88
C PHE A 63 -1.90 -2.55 -3.82
N GLY A 64 -3.16 -2.33 -3.44
CA GLY A 64 -3.83 -3.18 -2.45
C GLY A 64 -3.04 -3.31 -1.15
N SER A 65 -2.79 -4.54 -0.69
CA SER A 65 -1.99 -4.81 0.51
C SER A 65 -0.51 -4.44 0.36
N SER A 66 0.01 -4.36 -0.87
CA SER A 66 1.41 -3.98 -1.15
C SER A 66 1.67 -2.47 -0.96
N VAL A 67 0.65 -1.68 -0.63
CA VAL A 67 0.76 -0.23 -0.37
C VAL A 67 1.79 0.13 0.71
N GLU A 68 1.98 -0.75 1.70
CA GLU A 68 2.95 -0.57 2.79
C GLU A 68 4.41 -0.53 2.30
N LEU A 69 4.68 -1.10 1.13
CA LEU A 69 6.01 -1.14 0.51
C LEU A 69 6.25 0.03 -0.46
N LEU A 70 5.21 0.84 -0.75
CA LEU A 70 5.37 1.98 -1.63
C LEU A 70 6.35 3.01 -1.07
N PRO A 71 7.24 3.57 -1.90
CA PRO A 71 8.12 4.67 -1.52
C PRO A 71 7.32 5.99 -1.39
N TYR A 72 6.31 5.99 -0.52
CA TYR A 72 5.38 7.10 -0.35
C TYR A 72 5.93 8.16 0.61
N VAL A 73 5.80 9.42 0.21
CA VAL A 73 6.10 10.59 1.04
C VAL A 73 4.81 11.39 1.22
N GLU A 74 4.37 11.53 2.47
CA GLU A 74 3.26 12.41 2.81
C GLU A 74 3.69 13.86 2.70
N CYS A 75 2.95 14.65 1.94
CA CYS A 75 3.24 16.06 1.72
C CYS A 75 2.31 17.00 2.47
N SER A 76 1.19 16.50 3.00
CA SER A 76 0.23 17.34 3.71
C SER A 76 0.56 17.44 5.20
N THR A 77 0.35 18.63 5.77
CA THR A 77 0.30 18.77 7.22
C THR A 77 -0.90 17.99 7.78
N PRO A 78 -0.85 17.54 9.07
CA PRO A 78 -1.93 16.73 9.65
C PRO A 78 -3.32 17.38 9.61
N ASP A 79 -3.38 18.71 9.60
CA ASP A 79 -4.63 19.48 9.51
C ASP A 79 -5.11 19.67 8.05
N GLY A 80 -4.38 19.16 7.06
CA GLY A 80 -4.70 19.23 5.65
C GLY A 80 -4.59 20.61 5.01
N LYS A 81 -4.05 21.60 5.71
CA LYS A 81 -4.04 23.00 5.26
C LYS A 81 -2.70 23.48 4.71
N GLY A 82 -1.64 22.74 4.95
CA GLY A 82 -0.30 23.11 4.54
C GLY A 82 0.46 21.98 3.87
N GLN A 83 1.64 22.32 3.36
CA GLN A 83 2.57 21.37 2.79
C GLN A 83 3.76 21.18 3.73
N LEU A 84 4.20 19.94 3.90
CA LEU A 84 5.39 19.62 4.69
C LEU A 84 6.68 20.10 4.00
N GLN A 85 7.65 20.52 4.80
CA GLN A 85 8.91 21.11 4.34
C GLN A 85 9.64 20.19 3.35
N ALA A 86 9.64 18.87 3.59
CA ALA A 86 10.27 17.91 2.71
C ALA A 86 9.76 17.98 1.25
N CYS A 87 8.47 18.26 1.05
CA CYS A 87 7.89 18.39 -0.28
C CYS A 87 8.06 19.79 -0.87
N ILE A 88 8.12 20.83 -0.01
CA ILE A 88 8.44 22.20 -0.44
C ILE A 88 9.88 22.23 -1.00
N ASP A 89 10.84 21.64 -0.29
CA ASP A 89 12.24 21.58 -0.70
C ASP A 89 12.42 20.83 -2.03
N GLN A 90 11.59 19.81 -2.25
CA GLN A 90 11.55 19.07 -3.50
C GLN A 90 10.68 19.73 -4.58
N LYS A 91 10.10 20.91 -4.30
CA LYS A 91 9.26 21.67 -5.26
C LYS A 91 8.12 20.82 -5.83
N VAL A 92 7.45 20.07 -4.95
CA VAL A 92 6.27 19.29 -5.33
C VAL A 92 5.07 20.21 -5.37
N GLU A 93 4.53 20.47 -6.56
CA GLU A 93 3.44 21.43 -6.78
C GLU A 93 2.07 20.74 -6.96
N GLN A 94 2.07 19.48 -7.32
CA GLN A 94 0.85 18.72 -7.63
C GLN A 94 0.86 17.32 -7.00
N TYR A 95 -0.31 16.77 -6.74
CA TYR A 95 -0.47 15.41 -6.20
C TYR A 95 -1.41 14.56 -7.07
N PRO A 96 -1.09 13.29 -7.27
CA PRO A 96 0.19 12.64 -6.95
C PRO A 96 1.31 13.08 -7.90
N THR A 97 2.55 13.04 -7.43
CA THR A 97 3.75 13.17 -8.25
C THR A 97 4.69 12.01 -7.99
N TRP A 98 5.10 11.33 -9.06
CA TRP A 98 6.16 10.35 -9.04
C TRP A 98 7.46 11.00 -9.49
N GLU A 99 8.52 10.83 -8.73
CA GLU A 99 9.88 11.21 -9.09
C GLU A 99 10.73 9.95 -9.24
N PHE A 100 11.61 9.94 -10.23
CA PHE A 100 12.46 8.79 -10.54
C PHE A 100 13.94 9.14 -10.33
N ALA A 101 14.79 8.11 -10.26
CA ALA A 101 16.22 8.28 -9.99
C ALA A 101 16.95 9.17 -11.01
N ASP A 102 16.43 9.31 -12.22
CA ASP A 102 16.92 10.21 -13.26
C ASP A 102 16.47 11.67 -13.08
N GLY A 103 15.75 11.98 -12.00
CA GLY A 103 15.18 13.29 -11.70
C GLY A 103 13.92 13.63 -12.51
N SER A 104 13.48 12.76 -13.40
CA SER A 104 12.24 12.97 -14.14
C SER A 104 11.02 12.77 -13.26
N ARG A 105 9.91 13.43 -13.62
CA ARG A 105 8.66 13.37 -12.87
C ARG A 105 7.47 13.06 -13.74
N LEU A 106 6.51 12.31 -13.19
CA LEU A 106 5.18 12.09 -13.75
C LEU A 106 4.15 12.56 -12.73
N THR A 107 3.29 13.49 -13.11
CA THR A 107 2.21 14.02 -12.26
C THR A 107 0.87 13.41 -12.63
N GLY A 108 -0.01 13.26 -11.65
CA GLY A 108 -1.32 12.63 -11.80
C GLY A 108 -1.27 11.12 -11.64
N GLU A 109 -2.43 10.49 -11.72
CA GLU A 109 -2.56 9.04 -11.63
C GLU A 109 -1.76 8.36 -12.75
N ARG A 110 -1.00 7.32 -12.38
CA ARG A 110 -0.27 6.48 -13.33
C ARG A 110 -0.77 5.05 -13.23
N THR A 111 -0.82 4.38 -14.36
CA THR A 111 -1.07 2.94 -14.39
C THR A 111 0.16 2.19 -13.88
N LEU A 112 -0.04 0.96 -13.39
CA LEU A 112 1.08 0.10 -13.00
C LEU A 112 2.03 -0.15 -14.18
N GLN A 113 1.48 -0.25 -15.41
CA GLN A 113 2.27 -0.45 -16.62
C GLN A 113 3.17 0.75 -16.93
N GLU A 114 2.66 1.99 -16.80
CA GLU A 114 3.48 3.20 -17.01
C GLU A 114 4.64 3.27 -15.99
N LEU A 115 4.39 2.86 -14.74
CA LEU A 115 5.44 2.79 -13.72
C LEU A 115 6.45 1.68 -14.02
N ALA A 116 5.98 0.52 -14.51
CA ALA A 116 6.83 -0.58 -14.93
C ALA A 116 7.74 -0.17 -16.09
N ASP A 117 7.18 0.43 -17.12
CA ASP A 117 7.91 0.88 -18.31
C ASP A 117 8.97 1.95 -17.96
N LYS A 118 8.61 2.88 -17.05
CA LYS A 118 9.51 3.95 -16.63
C LYS A 118 10.69 3.46 -15.79
N THR A 119 10.50 2.43 -14.98
CA THR A 119 11.49 1.94 -14.01
C THR A 119 12.20 0.66 -14.45
N GLY A 120 11.63 -0.05 -15.42
CA GLY A 120 12.07 -1.39 -15.80
C GLY A 120 11.68 -2.47 -14.78
N CYS A 121 10.78 -2.16 -13.85
CA CYS A 121 10.25 -3.14 -12.91
C CYS A 121 9.24 -4.05 -13.57
N THR A 122 9.29 -5.34 -13.24
CA THR A 122 8.36 -6.33 -13.80
C THR A 122 7.07 -6.37 -12.99
N LEU A 123 5.93 -6.26 -13.67
CA LEU A 123 4.64 -6.56 -13.07
C LEU A 123 4.47 -8.07 -12.94
N PRO A 124 3.92 -8.55 -11.81
CA PRO A 124 3.47 -9.93 -11.73
C PRO A 124 2.47 -10.18 -12.86
N ARG A 125 2.61 -11.31 -13.53
CA ARG A 125 1.56 -11.75 -14.46
C ARG A 125 0.32 -12.02 -13.63
N GLU A 126 -0.80 -11.42 -13.99
CA GLU A 126 -2.08 -11.96 -13.55
C GLU A 126 -2.09 -13.40 -14.07
N GLU A 127 -2.14 -14.37 -13.17
CA GLU A 127 -2.49 -15.73 -13.55
C GLU A 127 -3.90 -15.62 -14.14
N SER A 128 -3.96 -15.44 -15.46
CA SER A 128 -5.19 -15.68 -16.18
C SER A 128 -5.56 -17.11 -15.84
N ASP A 129 -6.68 -17.25 -15.15
CA ASP A 129 -7.33 -18.52 -14.89
C ASP A 129 -7.53 -19.20 -16.27
N ASP A 130 -6.50 -19.94 -16.68
CA ASP A 130 -6.57 -20.83 -17.83
C ASP A 130 -7.33 -22.09 -17.37
N SER A 131 -8.59 -21.89 -17.08
CA SER A 131 -9.56 -22.96 -17.02
C SER A 131 -9.72 -23.46 -18.45
N GLY A 132 -8.69 -24.15 -18.94
CA GLY A 132 -8.73 -24.88 -20.19
C GLY A 132 -9.93 -25.80 -20.20
N ASP A 133 -10.95 -25.34 -20.89
CA ASP A 133 -12.07 -26.16 -21.32
C ASP A 133 -11.52 -27.18 -22.33
N ASN A 134 -11.55 -28.46 -21.92
CA ASN A 134 -11.31 -29.58 -22.81
C ASN A 134 -12.46 -30.60 -22.65
#